data_ff28e71283afe7c8c531dad374783459
#
_entry.id   ff28e71283afe7c8c531dad374783459
#
_cell.length_a   1.000
_cell.length_b   1.000
_cell.length_c   1.000
_cell.angle_alpha   90.00
_cell.angle_beta   90.00
_cell.angle_gamma   90.00
#
_symmetry.space_group_name_H-M   'P 1'
#
loop_
_entity.id
_entity.type
_entity.pdbx_description
1 polymer ?
#
loop_
_entity_poly.entity_id
_entity_poly.type
_entity_poly.pdbx_seq_one_letter_code
_entity_poly.pdbx_strand_id
1 'polypeptide(L)'
;VKEATNAHDEHQNGLAVPEAKRVPKERTFHGDTFIDNYEWLRDKESQDVRDYVAAQNRYCEQRMAPLASLRKTLFEEFKSHVQETDMSVPTRMDGYWYFTRTKQGEQYAVQCRVPIRGADDWGPPTVEAGVPLDGEQVVFDTNAEAQGHDFFRIGGMDISKDGRWMLYGTDTTGDERYDFRIRDLETGDELEERFEGIGGACFTPDAQWVFYVLLDDAWRPYAVMRHRVGTPVTDDVEVYREQDERFWVGIGLSFDERNLVIGTGSKTTTEVLLLSTDDPEGEFRAFIPREPDVEYDVSFSRFEGAGEHGEDIPLAVVYHNALNPNFE
;
A
#
# COMPACT_ATOMS: atom_id res chain seq x y z
N VAL A 1 -20.33 -42.82 -11.25
CA VAL A 1 -18.99 -42.23 -11.14
C VAL A 1 -18.48 -42.62 -9.77
N LYS A 2 -17.48 -43.53 -9.71
CA LYS A 2 -16.90 -44.05 -8.47
C LYS A 2 -16.11 -42.94 -7.77
N GLU A 3 -16.38 -42.77 -6.50
CA GLU A 3 -15.53 -42.04 -5.56
C GLU A 3 -14.13 -42.65 -5.57
N ALA A 4 -13.16 -41.87 -6.04
CA ALA A 4 -11.75 -42.15 -5.84
C ALA A 4 -11.39 -41.70 -4.43
N THR A 5 -11.44 -42.60 -3.47
CA THR A 5 -10.83 -42.43 -2.16
C THR A 5 -9.34 -42.27 -2.35
N ASN A 6 -8.82 -41.07 -2.05
CA ASN A 6 -7.40 -40.81 -1.89
C ASN A 6 -6.87 -41.51 -0.63
N ALA A 7 -6.61 -42.81 -0.75
CA ALA A 7 -5.90 -43.62 0.23
C ALA A 7 -4.40 -43.64 -0.07
N HIS A 8 -3.78 -42.47 -0.19
CA HIS A 8 -2.33 -42.37 -0.34
C HIS A 8 -1.82 -41.20 0.54
N ASP A 9 -1.69 -41.45 1.82
CA ASP A 9 -0.68 -40.79 2.67
C ASP A 9 -0.70 -41.19 4.16
N GLU A 10 -1.35 -42.26 4.55
CA GLU A 10 -1.49 -42.60 5.99
C GLU A 10 -0.30 -43.35 6.61
N HIS A 11 0.77 -43.67 5.88
CA HIS A 11 1.87 -44.49 6.44
C HIS A 11 3.27 -43.95 6.15
N GLN A 12 3.59 -42.71 6.56
CA GLN A 12 4.97 -42.33 6.80
C GLN A 12 5.07 -41.41 8.04
N ASN A 13 5.57 -41.96 9.13
CA ASN A 13 6.01 -41.34 10.38
C ASN A 13 5.02 -41.15 11.54
N GLY A 14 3.85 -41.76 11.59
CA GLY A 14 3.03 -41.79 12.82
C GLY A 14 2.57 -40.43 13.38
N LEU A 15 2.66 -39.33 12.60
CA LEU A 15 2.23 -38.02 12.98
C LEU A 15 0.74 -37.83 12.65
N ALA A 16 -0.07 -37.68 13.68
CA ALA A 16 -1.48 -37.37 13.51
C ALA A 16 -1.65 -35.93 13.00
N VAL A 17 -2.47 -35.78 11.96
CA VAL A 17 -2.87 -34.42 11.47
C VAL A 17 -3.73 -33.76 12.53
N PRO A 18 -3.41 -32.55 13.00
CA PRO A 18 -4.25 -31.82 13.92
C PRO A 18 -5.62 -31.52 13.28
N GLU A 19 -6.70 -31.92 13.92
CA GLU A 19 -8.05 -31.66 13.46
C GLU A 19 -8.68 -30.47 14.23
N ALA A 20 -9.31 -29.55 13.49
CA ALA A 20 -10.08 -28.48 14.10
C ALA A 20 -11.36 -29.08 14.72
N LYS A 21 -11.63 -28.75 15.98
CA LYS A 21 -12.88 -29.14 16.63
C LYS A 21 -14.09 -28.52 15.93
N ARG A 22 -15.18 -29.27 15.84
CA ARG A 22 -16.44 -28.74 15.31
C ARG A 22 -17.30 -28.19 16.44
N VAL A 23 -17.53 -26.87 16.41
CA VAL A 23 -18.39 -26.14 17.35
C VAL A 23 -19.47 -25.45 16.53
N PRO A 24 -20.65 -26.09 16.32
CA PRO A 24 -21.69 -25.54 15.45
C PRO A 24 -22.17 -24.18 15.98
N LYS A 25 -22.15 -23.18 15.10
CA LYS A 25 -22.70 -21.85 15.33
C LYS A 25 -23.59 -21.45 14.16
N GLU A 26 -24.83 -21.06 14.45
CA GLU A 26 -25.71 -20.50 13.44
C GLU A 26 -25.27 -19.09 13.06
N ARG A 27 -25.19 -18.82 11.77
CA ARG A 27 -24.87 -17.50 11.20
C ARG A 27 -25.90 -17.15 10.15
N THR A 28 -26.32 -15.88 10.14
CA THR A 28 -27.25 -15.35 9.15
C THR A 28 -26.60 -14.16 8.45
N PHE A 29 -26.53 -14.24 7.11
CA PHE A 29 -26.05 -13.15 6.24
C PHE A 29 -27.03 -12.93 5.10
N HIS A 30 -27.46 -11.70 4.89
CA HIS A 30 -28.36 -11.30 3.80
C HIS A 30 -29.65 -12.15 3.74
N GLY A 31 -30.13 -12.61 4.90
CA GLY A 31 -31.32 -13.46 5.00
C GLY A 31 -31.09 -14.96 4.78
N ASP A 32 -29.85 -15.36 4.43
CA ASP A 32 -29.45 -16.78 4.37
C ASP A 32 -28.86 -17.22 5.69
N THR A 33 -29.30 -18.38 6.21
CA THR A 33 -28.89 -18.94 7.50
C THR A 33 -28.19 -20.28 7.28
N PHE A 34 -26.98 -20.40 7.83
CA PHE A 34 -26.18 -21.62 7.74
C PHE A 34 -25.47 -21.93 9.06
N ILE A 35 -25.00 -23.20 9.20
CA ILE A 35 -24.21 -23.63 10.36
C ILE A 35 -22.73 -23.56 10.02
N ASP A 36 -22.02 -22.70 10.76
CA ASP A 36 -20.56 -22.61 10.73
C ASP A 36 -19.98 -23.43 11.89
N ASN A 37 -19.25 -24.51 11.57
CA ASN A 37 -18.63 -25.37 12.57
C ASN A 37 -17.29 -24.80 13.08
N TYR A 38 -16.75 -23.78 12.45
CA TYR A 38 -15.39 -23.28 12.66
C TYR A 38 -15.34 -21.80 12.99
N GLU A 39 -16.46 -21.14 13.25
CA GLU A 39 -16.55 -19.74 13.66
C GLU A 39 -15.63 -19.42 14.85
N TRP A 40 -15.41 -20.37 15.75
CA TRP A 40 -14.52 -20.21 16.90
C TRP A 40 -13.08 -19.86 16.53
N LEU A 41 -12.62 -20.19 15.31
CA LEU A 41 -11.26 -19.82 14.81
C LEU A 41 -11.06 -18.30 14.62
N ARG A 42 -12.13 -17.53 14.61
CA ARG A 42 -12.04 -16.05 14.51
C ARG A 42 -11.56 -15.39 15.80
N ASP A 43 -11.70 -16.05 16.94
CA ASP A 43 -11.26 -15.54 18.24
C ASP A 43 -9.76 -15.77 18.42
N LYS A 44 -8.93 -14.87 17.87
CA LYS A 44 -7.47 -14.91 17.89
C LYS A 44 -6.90 -15.01 19.32
N GLU A 45 -7.61 -14.44 20.31
CA GLU A 45 -7.19 -14.38 21.69
C GLU A 45 -7.55 -15.63 22.48
N SER A 46 -8.40 -16.49 21.95
CA SER A 46 -8.80 -17.75 22.55
C SER A 46 -7.62 -18.73 22.66
N GLN A 47 -7.48 -19.36 23.84
CA GLN A 47 -6.45 -20.38 24.04
C GLN A 47 -6.64 -21.59 23.09
N ASP A 48 -7.88 -21.97 22.81
CA ASP A 48 -8.22 -23.04 21.90
C ASP A 48 -7.69 -22.80 20.47
N VAL A 49 -7.78 -21.55 19.99
CA VAL A 49 -7.24 -21.16 18.68
C VAL A 49 -5.73 -21.20 18.70
N ARG A 50 -5.10 -20.63 19.72
CA ARG A 50 -3.63 -20.64 19.86
C ARG A 50 -3.08 -22.08 19.93
N ASP A 51 -3.73 -22.97 20.68
CA ASP A 51 -3.33 -24.35 20.80
C ASP A 51 -3.47 -25.12 19.46
N TYR A 52 -4.55 -24.86 18.73
CA TYR A 52 -4.76 -25.46 17.41
C TYR A 52 -3.70 -24.98 16.40
N VAL A 53 -3.43 -23.66 16.32
CA VAL A 53 -2.40 -23.10 15.44
C VAL A 53 -1.02 -23.65 15.81
N ALA A 54 -0.68 -23.70 17.10
CA ALA A 54 0.58 -24.28 17.55
C ALA A 54 0.71 -25.76 17.22
N ALA A 55 -0.39 -26.54 17.26
CA ALA A 55 -0.38 -27.93 16.83
C ALA A 55 -0.14 -28.07 15.32
N GLN A 56 -0.77 -27.23 14.50
CA GLN A 56 -0.55 -27.20 13.05
C GLN A 56 0.89 -26.84 12.71
N ASN A 57 1.47 -25.84 13.38
CA ASN A 57 2.87 -25.45 13.16
C ASN A 57 3.82 -26.61 13.51
N ARG A 58 3.64 -27.27 14.66
CA ARG A 58 4.45 -28.44 15.03
C ARG A 58 4.32 -29.57 14.00
N TYR A 59 3.11 -29.86 13.52
CA TYR A 59 2.90 -30.85 12.47
C TYR A 59 3.64 -30.49 11.19
N CYS A 60 3.54 -29.23 10.74
CA CYS A 60 4.24 -28.71 9.56
C CYS A 60 5.77 -28.86 9.73
N GLU A 61 6.34 -28.42 10.84
CA GLU A 61 7.76 -28.52 11.14
C GLU A 61 8.25 -29.96 11.07
N GLN A 62 7.52 -30.91 11.67
CA GLN A 62 7.87 -32.32 11.67
C GLN A 62 7.78 -32.93 10.26
N ARG A 63 6.76 -32.58 9.48
CA ARG A 63 6.62 -33.02 8.08
C ARG A 63 7.72 -32.46 7.17
N MET A 64 8.15 -31.23 7.44
CA MET A 64 9.17 -30.54 6.64
C MET A 64 10.61 -30.86 7.08
N ALA A 65 10.82 -31.43 8.28
CA ALA A 65 12.15 -31.75 8.80
C ALA A 65 13.00 -32.61 7.86
N PRO A 66 12.49 -33.68 7.21
CA PRO A 66 13.28 -34.47 6.26
C PRO A 66 13.76 -33.69 5.03
N LEU A 67 13.11 -32.56 4.72
CA LEU A 67 13.43 -31.71 3.57
C LEU A 67 14.40 -30.57 3.92
N ALA A 68 14.90 -30.48 5.17
CA ALA A 68 15.71 -29.36 5.62
C ALA A 68 16.97 -29.15 4.75
N SER A 69 17.66 -30.23 4.35
CA SER A 69 18.83 -30.16 3.47
C SER A 69 18.49 -29.65 2.07
N LEU A 70 17.39 -30.14 1.48
CA LEU A 70 16.92 -29.67 0.17
C LEU A 70 16.51 -28.20 0.22
N ARG A 71 15.75 -27.79 1.24
CA ARG A 71 15.37 -26.38 1.43
C ARG A 71 16.59 -25.47 1.54
N LYS A 72 17.61 -25.88 2.29
CA LYS A 72 18.86 -25.11 2.39
C LYS A 72 19.55 -24.99 1.03
N THR A 73 19.66 -26.10 0.28
CA THR A 73 20.28 -26.09 -1.05
C THR A 73 19.55 -25.16 -2.00
N LEU A 74 18.21 -25.23 -2.05
CA LEU A 74 17.39 -24.37 -2.91
C LEU A 74 17.49 -22.90 -2.48
N PHE A 75 17.51 -22.63 -1.17
CA PHE A 75 17.66 -21.26 -0.67
C PHE A 75 19.00 -20.65 -1.10
N GLU A 76 20.10 -21.38 -0.93
CA GLU A 76 21.44 -20.91 -1.34
C GLU A 76 21.54 -20.73 -2.87
N GLU A 77 20.89 -21.60 -3.64
CA GLU A 77 20.81 -21.49 -5.09
C GLU A 77 20.07 -20.21 -5.49
N PHE A 78 18.84 -19.99 -4.99
CA PHE A 78 18.07 -18.76 -5.27
C PHE A 78 18.83 -17.50 -4.83
N LYS A 79 19.41 -17.52 -3.64
CA LYS A 79 20.19 -16.40 -3.13
C LYS A 79 21.39 -16.07 -4.04
N SER A 80 22.05 -17.09 -4.60
CA SER A 80 23.20 -16.89 -5.50
C SER A 80 22.85 -16.19 -6.82
N HIS A 81 21.57 -16.19 -7.20
CA HIS A 81 21.09 -15.50 -8.40
C HIS A 81 20.68 -14.04 -8.14
N VAL A 82 20.70 -13.59 -6.89
CA VAL A 82 20.35 -12.22 -6.48
C VAL A 82 21.61 -11.41 -6.25
N GLN A 83 21.69 -10.24 -6.89
CA GLN A 83 22.72 -9.26 -6.57
C GLN A 83 22.29 -8.51 -5.30
N GLU A 84 22.87 -8.87 -4.14
CA GLU A 84 22.45 -8.31 -2.85
C GLU A 84 22.87 -6.83 -2.68
N THR A 85 24.07 -6.45 -3.16
CA THR A 85 24.48 -5.05 -3.21
C THR A 85 24.12 -4.49 -4.57
N ASP A 86 23.07 -3.72 -4.61
CA ASP A 86 22.45 -3.22 -5.85
C ASP A 86 21.80 -1.87 -5.65
N MET A 87 21.23 -1.32 -6.72
CA MET A 87 20.44 -0.10 -6.68
C MET A 87 19.41 -0.09 -7.81
N SER A 88 18.32 0.63 -7.57
CA SER A 88 17.32 0.85 -8.61
C SER A 88 17.79 1.85 -9.65
N VAL A 89 17.13 1.84 -10.82
CA VAL A 89 17.26 2.92 -11.80
C VAL A 89 16.75 4.22 -11.18
N PRO A 90 17.53 5.33 -11.27
CA PRO A 90 17.05 6.62 -10.77
C PRO A 90 15.84 7.13 -11.56
N THR A 91 14.82 7.58 -10.83
CA THR A 91 13.61 8.19 -11.36
C THR A 91 13.61 9.67 -11.05
N ARG A 92 13.41 10.51 -12.07
CA ARG A 92 13.30 11.96 -11.87
C ARG A 92 11.91 12.33 -11.35
N MET A 93 11.88 13.06 -10.24
CA MET A 93 10.67 13.65 -9.70
C MET A 93 11.02 15.03 -9.14
N ASP A 94 10.35 16.06 -9.65
CA ASP A 94 10.58 17.47 -9.30
C ASP A 94 12.07 17.89 -9.35
N GLY A 95 12.63 18.25 -8.21
CA GLY A 95 14.00 18.72 -8.07
C GLY A 95 15.06 17.65 -7.85
N TYR A 96 14.70 16.36 -7.91
CA TYR A 96 15.60 15.27 -7.55
C TYR A 96 15.50 14.05 -8.47
N TRP A 97 16.58 13.24 -8.47
CA TRP A 97 16.61 11.87 -8.91
C TRP A 97 16.50 10.95 -7.70
N TYR A 98 15.44 10.15 -7.62
CA TYR A 98 15.17 9.20 -6.52
C TYR A 98 15.56 7.78 -6.94
N PHE A 99 16.15 7.04 -6.01
CA PHE A 99 16.55 5.65 -6.22
C PHE A 99 16.66 4.92 -4.87
N THR A 100 16.73 3.61 -4.92
CA THR A 100 16.96 2.76 -3.75
C THR A 100 18.32 2.11 -3.82
N ARG A 101 18.92 1.85 -2.67
CA ARG A 101 20.13 1.04 -2.52
C ARG A 101 19.85 -0.15 -1.64
N THR A 102 20.35 -1.32 -2.02
CA THR A 102 20.46 -2.50 -1.16
C THR A 102 21.92 -2.80 -0.87
N LYS A 103 22.18 -3.46 0.23
CA LYS A 103 23.53 -3.86 0.63
C LYS A 103 23.52 -5.27 1.19
N GLN A 104 24.52 -6.05 0.84
CA GLN A 104 24.67 -7.42 1.31
C GLN A 104 24.62 -7.50 2.84
N GLY A 105 23.74 -8.36 3.34
CA GLY A 105 23.53 -8.58 4.77
C GLY A 105 22.54 -7.62 5.43
N GLU A 106 22.05 -6.60 4.73
CA GLU A 106 20.94 -5.76 5.17
C GLU A 106 19.60 -6.35 4.69
N GLN A 107 18.54 -6.17 5.49
CA GLN A 107 17.25 -6.75 5.21
C GLN A 107 16.40 -5.85 4.29
N TYR A 108 16.62 -4.55 4.35
CA TYR A 108 15.80 -3.55 3.67
C TYR A 108 16.63 -2.65 2.74
N ALA A 109 15.94 -2.05 1.79
CA ALA A 109 16.51 -1.00 0.97
C ALA A 109 16.59 0.34 1.73
N VAL A 110 17.54 1.18 1.32
CA VAL A 110 17.65 2.57 1.73
C VAL A 110 17.14 3.45 0.59
N GLN A 111 16.20 4.36 0.90
CA GLN A 111 15.69 5.34 -0.06
C GLN A 111 16.66 6.50 -0.14
N CYS A 112 17.10 6.82 -1.35
CA CYS A 112 18.08 7.87 -1.61
C CYS A 112 17.58 8.84 -2.67
N ARG A 113 18.18 10.03 -2.68
CA ARG A 113 17.98 11.02 -3.75
C ARG A 113 19.24 11.82 -4.01
N VAL A 114 19.33 12.43 -5.19
CA VAL A 114 20.36 13.40 -5.55
C VAL A 114 19.71 14.55 -6.29
N PRO A 115 20.10 15.83 -6.02
CA PRO A 115 19.52 16.98 -6.72
C PRO A 115 19.76 16.90 -8.24
N ILE A 116 18.78 17.35 -9.04
CA ILE A 116 18.97 17.58 -10.47
C ILE A 116 19.94 18.77 -10.65
N ARG A 117 20.69 18.77 -11.74
CA ARG A 117 21.67 19.85 -12.04
C ARG A 117 21.03 21.09 -12.66
N GLY A 118 19.82 20.96 -13.13
CA GLY A 118 19.03 22.03 -13.73
C GLY A 118 17.76 21.51 -14.38
N ALA A 119 16.88 22.40 -14.82
CA ALA A 119 15.60 22.04 -15.43
C ALA A 119 15.73 21.09 -16.64
N ASP A 120 16.79 21.26 -17.42
CA ASP A 120 17.06 20.46 -18.63
C ASP A 120 17.84 19.16 -18.36
N ASP A 121 18.07 18.81 -17.08
CA ASP A 121 18.77 17.59 -16.68
C ASP A 121 17.82 16.37 -16.73
N TRP A 122 17.64 15.83 -17.93
CA TRP A 122 16.86 14.62 -18.21
C TRP A 122 17.69 13.35 -18.31
N GLY A 123 19.02 13.47 -18.17
CA GLY A 123 19.95 12.35 -18.16
C GLY A 123 20.09 11.78 -16.74
N PRO A 124 19.61 10.54 -16.47
CA PRO A 124 19.79 9.96 -15.14
C PRO A 124 21.28 9.89 -14.79
N PRO A 125 21.64 10.09 -13.50
CA PRO A 125 23.03 9.94 -13.08
C PRO A 125 23.49 8.50 -13.34
N THR A 126 24.78 8.36 -13.73
CA THR A 126 25.39 7.06 -13.81
C THR A 126 25.56 6.52 -12.39
N VAL A 127 24.98 5.36 -12.15
CA VAL A 127 24.95 4.73 -10.82
C VAL A 127 25.80 3.45 -10.82
N GLU A 128 26.47 3.22 -9.72
CA GLU A 128 27.25 2.01 -9.47
C GLU A 128 26.87 1.42 -8.11
N ALA A 129 26.64 0.11 -8.08
CA ALA A 129 26.25 -0.58 -6.87
C ALA A 129 27.32 -0.41 -5.77
N GLY A 130 26.90 -0.02 -4.58
CA GLY A 130 27.80 0.20 -3.44
C GLY A 130 28.60 1.50 -3.47
N VAL A 131 28.50 2.32 -4.52
CA VAL A 131 29.21 3.62 -4.63
C VAL A 131 28.21 4.77 -4.49
N PRO A 132 28.29 5.60 -3.44
CA PRO A 132 27.42 6.79 -3.29
C PRO A 132 27.67 7.80 -4.42
N LEU A 133 26.60 8.48 -4.84
CA LEU A 133 26.68 9.60 -5.77
C LEU A 133 27.14 10.88 -5.06
N ASP A 134 27.79 11.77 -5.81
CA ASP A 134 28.11 13.11 -5.30
C ASP A 134 26.82 13.89 -5.01
N GLY A 135 26.68 14.39 -3.76
CA GLY A 135 25.47 15.06 -3.29
C GLY A 135 24.30 14.11 -2.94
N GLU A 136 24.56 12.81 -2.86
CA GLU A 136 23.54 11.84 -2.43
C GLU A 136 23.05 12.13 -1.02
N GLN A 137 21.73 12.09 -0.85
CA GLN A 137 21.02 12.25 0.41
C GLN A 137 20.23 10.98 0.71
N VAL A 138 20.33 10.47 1.94
CA VAL A 138 19.44 9.43 2.45
C VAL A 138 18.10 10.08 2.80
N VAL A 139 17.03 9.63 2.16
CA VAL A 139 15.66 10.07 2.44
C VAL A 139 15.08 9.25 3.59
N PHE A 140 15.27 7.92 3.52
CA PHE A 140 14.76 7.00 4.54
C PHE A 140 15.62 5.74 4.60
N ASP A 141 16.21 5.48 5.76
CA ASP A 141 16.95 4.23 6.01
C ASP A 141 16.04 3.23 6.74
N THR A 142 15.45 2.33 5.97
CA THR A 142 14.53 1.32 6.51
C THR A 142 15.24 0.38 7.50
N ASN A 143 16.55 0.12 7.36
CA ASN A 143 17.30 -0.72 8.29
C ASN A 143 17.49 -0.04 9.64
N ALA A 144 17.69 1.28 9.65
CA ALA A 144 17.81 2.06 10.89
C ALA A 144 16.44 2.16 11.60
N GLU A 145 15.37 2.44 10.86
CA GLU A 145 14.02 2.57 11.42
C GLU A 145 13.46 1.23 11.92
N ALA A 146 13.84 0.11 11.31
CA ALA A 146 13.42 -1.24 11.73
C ALA A 146 14.08 -1.72 13.03
N GLN A 147 15.08 -1.00 13.56
CA GLN A 147 15.77 -1.43 14.78
C GLN A 147 14.83 -1.48 15.99
N GLY A 148 14.80 -2.62 16.66
CA GLY A 148 13.98 -2.85 17.83
C GLY A 148 12.56 -3.36 17.52
N HIS A 149 12.24 -3.60 16.26
CA HIS A 149 10.98 -4.20 15.82
C HIS A 149 11.21 -5.62 15.29
N ASP A 150 10.33 -6.55 15.66
CA ASP A 150 10.34 -7.92 15.12
C ASP A 150 9.83 -7.98 13.67
N PHE A 151 9.01 -7.00 13.30
CA PHE A 151 8.48 -6.77 11.96
C PHE A 151 8.55 -5.28 11.64
N PHE A 152 8.87 -4.94 10.38
CA PHE A 152 8.86 -3.56 9.91
C PHE A 152 8.53 -3.50 8.42
N ARG A 153 7.60 -2.62 8.03
CA ARG A 153 7.23 -2.38 6.64
C ARG A 153 6.86 -0.92 6.42
N ILE A 154 7.27 -0.37 5.29
CA ILE A 154 6.79 0.92 4.80
C ILE A 154 5.49 0.67 4.02
N GLY A 155 4.41 1.36 4.40
CA GLY A 155 3.11 1.27 3.73
C GLY A 155 2.92 2.27 2.61
N GLY A 156 3.53 3.43 2.74
CA GLY A 156 3.50 4.49 1.75
C GLY A 156 4.53 5.55 2.06
N MET A 157 4.92 6.30 1.05
CA MET A 157 5.82 7.44 1.16
C MET A 157 5.43 8.46 0.10
N ASP A 158 5.22 9.71 0.54
CA ASP A 158 4.95 10.84 -0.31
C ASP A 158 5.90 11.98 0.06
N ILE A 159 6.43 12.69 -0.92
CA ILE A 159 7.39 13.77 -0.70
C ILE A 159 6.82 15.03 -1.36
N SER A 160 6.80 16.12 -0.58
CA SER A 160 6.35 17.42 -1.09
C SER A 160 7.13 17.88 -2.32
N LYS A 161 6.50 18.68 -3.16
CA LYS A 161 7.07 19.13 -4.43
C LYS A 161 8.38 19.92 -4.28
N ASP A 162 8.57 20.60 -3.16
CA ASP A 162 9.83 21.27 -2.81
C ASP A 162 10.92 20.32 -2.30
N GLY A 163 10.55 19.04 -2.08
CA GLY A 163 11.45 17.99 -1.59
C GLY A 163 11.78 18.07 -0.11
N ARG A 164 11.08 18.92 0.68
CA ARG A 164 11.37 19.14 2.09
C ARG A 164 10.62 18.21 3.01
N TRP A 165 9.31 18.02 2.77
CA TRP A 165 8.46 17.26 3.67
C TRP A 165 8.24 15.84 3.16
N MET A 166 8.33 14.89 4.04
CA MET A 166 8.03 13.47 3.77
C MET A 166 6.89 13.00 4.66
N LEU A 167 5.79 12.57 4.03
CA LEU A 167 4.69 11.83 4.66
C LEU A 167 4.95 10.35 4.44
N TYR A 168 5.06 9.56 5.51
CA TYR A 168 5.38 8.15 5.40
C TYR A 168 4.62 7.32 6.43
N GLY A 169 4.23 6.13 6.05
CA GLY A 169 3.50 5.19 6.89
C GLY A 169 4.33 3.95 7.21
N THR A 170 4.28 3.47 8.44
CA THR A 170 4.98 2.27 8.88
C THR A 170 4.03 1.29 9.55
N ASP A 171 4.26 0.00 9.33
CA ASP A 171 3.62 -1.10 10.05
C ASP A 171 4.70 -1.88 10.80
N THR A 172 4.56 -1.97 12.11
CA THR A 172 5.48 -2.71 13.00
C THR A 172 4.85 -3.97 13.60
N THR A 173 3.63 -4.28 13.21
CA THR A 173 2.84 -5.42 13.71
C THR A 173 2.58 -6.50 12.67
N GLY A 174 2.64 -6.16 11.38
CA GLY A 174 2.38 -7.04 10.27
C GLY A 174 0.90 -7.21 9.93
N ASP A 175 0.06 -6.28 10.38
CA ASP A 175 -1.39 -6.31 10.16
C ASP A 175 -1.88 -5.39 9.04
N GLU A 176 -0.93 -4.73 8.33
CA GLU A 176 -1.19 -3.82 7.21
C GLU A 176 -2.02 -2.57 7.58
N ARG A 177 -2.02 -2.19 8.84
CA ARG A 177 -2.43 -0.87 9.32
C ARG A 177 -1.19 -0.03 9.51
N TYR A 178 -1.21 1.15 8.92
CA TYR A 178 -0.03 2.00 8.89
C TYR A 178 -0.22 3.22 9.78
N ASP A 179 0.82 3.53 10.53
CA ASP A 179 0.92 4.77 11.28
C ASP A 179 1.73 5.77 10.46
N PHE A 180 1.05 6.81 9.98
CA PHE A 180 1.69 7.83 9.16
C PHE A 180 2.19 9.01 10.00
N ARG A 181 3.30 9.58 9.55
CA ARG A 181 4.02 10.70 10.17
C ARG A 181 4.54 11.63 9.10
N ILE A 182 4.85 12.86 9.51
CA ILE A 182 5.44 13.88 8.65
C ILE A 182 6.84 14.18 9.17
N ARG A 183 7.86 14.08 8.31
CA ARG A 183 9.27 14.38 8.63
C ARG A 183 9.78 15.52 7.76
N ASP A 184 10.48 16.48 8.38
CA ASP A 184 11.28 17.49 7.68
C ASP A 184 12.61 16.83 7.23
N LEU A 185 12.82 16.70 5.93
CA LEU A 185 14.03 16.07 5.36
C LEU A 185 15.28 16.98 5.45
N GLU A 186 15.13 18.27 5.78
CA GLU A 186 16.27 19.17 6.01
C GLU A 186 16.84 19.04 7.42
N THR A 187 15.97 18.87 8.43
CA THR A 187 16.37 18.77 9.84
C THR A 187 16.38 17.34 10.37
N GLY A 188 15.58 16.46 9.77
CA GLY A 188 15.31 15.11 10.26
C GLY A 188 14.24 15.04 11.36
N ASP A 189 13.66 16.19 11.76
CA ASP A 189 12.64 16.27 12.81
C ASP A 189 11.28 15.79 12.29
N GLU A 190 10.49 15.20 13.19
CA GLU A 190 9.10 14.84 12.91
C GLU A 190 8.14 15.88 13.50
N LEU A 191 7.07 16.17 12.76
CA LEU A 191 5.95 16.94 13.30
C LEU A 191 5.22 16.09 14.39
N GLU A 192 4.37 16.77 15.18
CA GLU A 192 3.64 16.11 16.26
C GLU A 192 2.47 15.24 15.76
N GLU A 193 1.97 15.49 14.55
CA GLU A 193 0.84 14.80 13.95
C GLU A 193 1.13 13.30 13.78
N ARG A 194 0.14 12.49 14.13
CA ARG A 194 0.14 11.02 13.98
C ARG A 194 -1.20 10.57 13.41
N PHE A 195 -1.15 9.87 12.29
CA PHE A 195 -2.33 9.28 11.66
C PHE A 195 -2.25 7.77 11.87
N GLU A 196 -2.96 7.28 12.89
CA GLU A 196 -2.82 5.90 13.34
C GLU A 196 -3.78 4.95 12.61
N GLY A 197 -3.28 3.78 12.19
CA GLY A 197 -4.09 2.69 11.65
C GLY A 197 -4.83 3.00 10.36
N ILE A 198 -4.26 3.83 9.49
CA ILE A 198 -4.90 4.26 8.23
C ILE A 198 -4.47 3.43 7.02
N GLY A 199 -5.26 3.48 5.94
CA GLY A 199 -5.01 2.71 4.71
C GLY A 199 -4.05 3.36 3.73
N GLY A 200 -3.84 4.66 3.83
CA GLY A 200 -2.96 5.44 2.94
C GLY A 200 -3.22 6.94 3.06
N ALA A 201 -2.27 7.74 2.59
CA ALA A 201 -2.35 9.20 2.63
C ALA A 201 -1.56 9.83 1.50
N CYS A 202 -1.87 11.08 1.16
CA CYS A 202 -1.09 11.92 0.25
C CYS A 202 -1.09 13.39 0.70
N PHE A 203 -0.04 14.13 0.33
CA PHE A 203 0.00 15.60 0.45
C PHE A 203 -0.78 16.28 -0.67
N THR A 204 -1.17 17.54 -0.44
CA THR A 204 -1.30 18.51 -1.53
C THR A 204 0.08 18.91 -2.04
N PRO A 205 0.24 19.42 -3.29
CA PRO A 205 1.55 19.78 -3.85
C PRO A 205 2.35 20.80 -3.01
N ASP A 206 1.66 21.66 -2.26
CA ASP A 206 2.25 22.65 -1.35
C ASP A 206 2.51 22.11 0.05
N ALA A 207 2.20 20.82 0.30
CA ALA A 207 2.30 20.14 1.58
C ALA A 207 1.58 20.83 2.75
N GLN A 208 0.59 21.69 2.48
CA GLN A 208 -0.21 22.32 3.54
C GLN A 208 -1.34 21.41 4.04
N TRP A 209 -1.72 20.42 3.27
CA TRP A 209 -2.79 19.49 3.60
C TRP A 209 -2.38 18.03 3.38
N VAL A 210 -2.89 17.16 4.24
CA VAL A 210 -2.84 15.71 4.09
C VAL A 210 -4.25 15.19 3.92
N PHE A 211 -4.46 14.34 2.91
CA PHE A 211 -5.68 13.57 2.76
C PHE A 211 -5.38 12.11 3.05
N TYR A 212 -6.19 11.45 3.88
CA TYR A 212 -5.91 10.08 4.29
C TYR A 212 -7.17 9.22 4.41
N VAL A 213 -7.00 7.91 4.31
CA VAL A 213 -8.08 6.93 4.22
C VAL A 213 -8.23 6.17 5.52
N LEU A 214 -9.45 6.17 6.07
CA LEU A 214 -9.82 5.37 7.23
C LEU A 214 -10.17 3.93 6.82
N LEU A 215 -9.77 2.98 7.68
CA LEU A 215 -10.14 1.57 7.59
C LEU A 215 -11.22 1.21 8.60
N ASP A 216 -12.17 0.35 8.20
CA ASP A 216 -13.11 -0.26 9.14
C ASP A 216 -12.52 -1.49 9.85
N ASP A 217 -13.30 -2.13 10.72
CA ASP A 217 -12.87 -3.32 11.46
C ASP A 217 -12.52 -4.51 10.56
N ALA A 218 -12.99 -4.52 9.32
CA ALA A 218 -12.71 -5.55 8.30
C ALA A 218 -11.57 -5.15 7.34
N TRP A 219 -10.79 -4.12 7.65
CA TRP A 219 -9.73 -3.55 6.80
C TRP A 219 -10.23 -2.95 5.48
N ARG A 220 -11.51 -2.64 5.38
CA ARG A 220 -12.06 -1.96 4.21
C ARG A 220 -11.77 -0.46 4.30
N PRO A 221 -11.07 0.15 3.33
CA PRO A 221 -10.96 1.60 3.22
C PRO A 221 -12.31 2.18 2.82
N TYR A 222 -12.88 3.09 3.63
CA TYR A 222 -14.26 3.51 3.47
C TYR A 222 -14.50 5.02 3.55
N ALA A 223 -13.57 5.79 4.09
CA ALA A 223 -13.74 7.23 4.22
C ALA A 223 -12.43 7.96 3.98
N VAL A 224 -12.50 9.20 3.54
CA VAL A 224 -11.36 10.10 3.37
C VAL A 224 -11.48 11.26 4.34
N MET A 225 -10.41 11.51 5.07
CA MET A 225 -10.23 12.65 5.98
C MET A 225 -9.31 13.69 5.34
N ARG A 226 -9.50 14.94 5.72
CA ARG A 226 -8.63 16.07 5.39
C ARG A 226 -8.04 16.65 6.66
N HIS A 227 -6.72 16.78 6.69
CA HIS A 227 -5.93 17.35 7.76
C HIS A 227 -5.17 18.56 7.27
N ARG A 228 -5.13 19.64 8.05
CA ARG A 228 -4.27 20.79 7.81
C ARG A 228 -2.95 20.63 8.57
N VAL A 229 -1.84 20.56 7.85
CA VAL A 229 -0.50 20.39 8.47
C VAL A 229 -0.24 21.50 9.50
N GLY A 230 0.25 21.12 10.67
CA GLY A 230 0.49 22.01 11.80
C GLY A 230 -0.71 22.23 12.71
N THR A 231 -1.80 21.47 12.55
CA THR A 231 -2.96 21.50 13.45
C THR A 231 -3.16 20.14 14.15
N PRO A 232 -3.92 20.08 15.26
CA PRO A 232 -4.23 18.81 15.89
C PRO A 232 -5.07 17.90 14.97
N VAL A 233 -4.76 16.59 14.92
CA VAL A 233 -5.51 15.58 14.15
C VAL A 233 -6.98 15.47 14.60
N THR A 234 -7.31 15.91 15.82
CA THR A 234 -8.69 16.01 16.33
C THR A 234 -9.56 17.04 15.59
N ASP A 235 -8.94 17.95 14.84
CA ASP A 235 -9.62 19.00 14.08
C ASP A 235 -9.89 18.57 12.62
N ASP A 236 -9.54 17.33 12.27
CA ASP A 236 -9.65 16.79 10.92
C ASP A 236 -11.11 16.63 10.49
N VAL A 237 -11.32 16.83 9.20
CA VAL A 237 -12.66 16.84 8.60
C VAL A 237 -12.82 15.63 7.69
N GLU A 238 -13.91 14.88 7.88
CA GLU A 238 -14.33 13.85 6.93
C GLU A 238 -14.88 14.52 5.67
N VAL A 239 -14.24 14.26 4.52
CA VAL A 239 -14.60 14.89 3.23
C VAL A 239 -15.29 13.92 2.27
N TYR A 240 -15.20 12.62 2.54
CA TYR A 240 -15.91 11.59 1.78
C TYR A 240 -16.17 10.35 2.62
N ARG A 241 -17.33 9.73 2.44
CA ARG A 241 -17.67 8.44 3.05
C ARG A 241 -18.42 7.57 2.06
N GLU A 242 -17.90 6.39 1.79
CA GLU A 242 -18.56 5.37 0.99
C GLU A 242 -19.53 4.54 1.85
N GLN A 243 -20.81 4.59 1.48
CA GLN A 243 -21.89 3.92 2.23
C GLN A 243 -22.07 2.45 1.82
N ASP A 244 -21.67 2.09 0.59
CA ASP A 244 -21.82 0.74 0.07
C ASP A 244 -20.59 -0.10 0.44
N GLU A 245 -20.81 -1.12 1.29
CA GLU A 245 -19.75 -1.99 1.77
C GLU A 245 -19.02 -2.78 0.66
N ARG A 246 -19.58 -2.83 -0.55
CA ARG A 246 -18.93 -3.47 -1.70
C ARG A 246 -17.78 -2.64 -2.28
N PHE A 247 -17.74 -1.34 -1.97
CA PHE A 247 -16.78 -0.41 -2.53
C PHE A 247 -15.63 -0.12 -1.57
N TRP A 248 -14.45 -0.01 -2.13
CA TRP A 248 -13.21 0.36 -1.47
C TRP A 248 -12.76 1.73 -1.96
N VAL A 249 -12.18 2.51 -1.08
CA VAL A 249 -11.82 3.92 -1.33
C VAL A 249 -10.31 4.08 -1.32
N GLY A 250 -9.77 4.83 -2.29
CA GLY A 250 -8.39 5.29 -2.32
C GLY A 250 -8.32 6.80 -2.51
N ILE A 251 -7.21 7.41 -2.12
CA ILE A 251 -6.89 8.84 -2.31
C ILE A 251 -5.51 9.00 -2.93
N GLY A 252 -5.33 9.99 -3.78
CA GLY A 252 -4.04 10.36 -4.37
C GLY A 252 -4.14 11.65 -5.16
N LEU A 253 -3.04 12.04 -5.80
CA LEU A 253 -3.02 13.15 -6.75
C LEU A 253 -3.22 12.66 -8.18
N SER A 254 -3.79 13.50 -9.03
CA SER A 254 -3.71 13.32 -10.48
C SER A 254 -2.25 13.46 -10.96
N PHE A 255 -1.91 12.86 -12.11
CA PHE A 255 -0.55 12.92 -12.65
C PHE A 255 -0.03 14.35 -12.86
N ASP A 256 -0.93 15.28 -13.20
CA ASP A 256 -0.61 16.71 -13.34
C ASP A 256 -0.68 17.49 -12.01
N GLU A 257 -0.94 16.80 -10.89
CA GLU A 257 -1.02 17.33 -9.52
C GLU A 257 -2.07 18.44 -9.30
N ARG A 258 -2.99 18.63 -10.26
CA ARG A 258 -4.03 19.67 -10.14
C ARG A 258 -5.28 19.21 -9.42
N ASN A 259 -5.44 17.91 -9.23
CA ASN A 259 -6.58 17.33 -8.57
C ASN A 259 -6.17 16.32 -7.51
N LEU A 260 -6.83 16.40 -6.36
CA LEU A 260 -6.98 15.28 -5.46
C LEU A 260 -8.01 14.33 -6.07
N VAL A 261 -7.70 13.06 -6.09
CA VAL A 261 -8.48 12.03 -6.77
C VAL A 261 -8.90 10.97 -5.76
N ILE A 262 -10.20 10.86 -5.50
CA ILE A 262 -10.76 9.70 -4.81
C ILE A 262 -11.15 8.69 -5.87
N GLY A 263 -10.52 7.51 -5.84
CA GLY A 263 -10.99 6.34 -6.56
C GLY A 263 -11.83 5.47 -5.65
N THR A 264 -13.02 5.07 -6.09
CA THR A 264 -13.84 4.11 -5.37
C THR A 264 -14.31 3.00 -6.30
N GLY A 265 -14.22 1.74 -5.86
CA GLY A 265 -14.51 0.61 -6.71
C GLY A 265 -14.98 -0.63 -5.98
N SER A 266 -15.89 -1.34 -6.63
CA SER A 266 -16.32 -2.69 -6.29
C SER A 266 -15.67 -3.70 -7.24
N LYS A 267 -16.18 -4.93 -7.31
CA LYS A 267 -15.71 -5.95 -8.28
C LYS A 267 -16.13 -5.68 -9.72
N THR A 268 -17.12 -4.83 -9.96
CA THR A 268 -17.72 -4.64 -11.28
C THR A 268 -18.07 -3.18 -11.58
N THR A 269 -17.82 -2.25 -10.65
CA THR A 269 -18.22 -0.85 -10.79
C THR A 269 -17.17 0.05 -10.17
N THR A 270 -16.78 1.11 -10.87
CA THR A 270 -15.86 2.13 -10.37
C THR A 270 -16.46 3.53 -10.43
N GLU A 271 -15.92 4.45 -9.65
CA GLU A 271 -16.20 5.88 -9.69
C GLU A 271 -14.96 6.66 -9.28
N VAL A 272 -14.74 7.79 -9.95
CA VAL A 272 -13.67 8.72 -9.64
C VAL A 272 -14.27 10.07 -9.25
N LEU A 273 -13.82 10.61 -8.11
CA LEU A 273 -14.21 11.95 -7.66
C LEU A 273 -12.96 12.84 -7.63
N LEU A 274 -13.16 14.11 -7.95
CA LEU A 274 -12.10 15.12 -8.06
C LEU A 274 -12.36 16.28 -7.11
N LEU A 275 -11.27 16.80 -6.56
CA LEU A 275 -11.20 18.07 -5.85
C LEU A 275 -9.96 18.81 -6.34
N SER A 276 -10.09 20.10 -6.71
CA SER A 276 -8.95 20.93 -7.13
C SER A 276 -7.93 21.08 -6.00
N THR A 277 -6.64 20.92 -6.29
CA THR A 277 -5.57 21.20 -5.34
C THR A 277 -5.42 22.68 -5.02
N ASP A 278 -5.97 23.59 -5.85
CA ASP A 278 -6.05 25.03 -5.58
C ASP A 278 -7.15 25.39 -4.55
N ASP A 279 -8.11 24.49 -4.29
CA ASP A 279 -9.19 24.67 -3.31
C ASP A 279 -9.36 23.38 -2.47
N PRO A 280 -8.39 23.03 -1.62
CA PRO A 280 -8.41 21.81 -0.83
C PRO A 280 -9.52 21.78 0.23
N GLU A 281 -10.17 22.91 0.52
CA GLU A 281 -11.33 23.02 1.43
C GLU A 281 -12.67 22.83 0.72
N GLY A 282 -12.67 22.72 -0.62
CA GLY A 282 -13.85 22.47 -1.44
C GLY A 282 -14.46 21.07 -1.26
N GLU A 283 -15.36 20.72 -2.16
CA GLU A 283 -16.09 19.45 -2.15
C GLU A 283 -15.61 18.54 -3.28
N PHE A 284 -15.42 17.25 -3.00
CA PHE A 284 -15.21 16.24 -4.03
C PHE A 284 -16.46 16.08 -4.92
N ARG A 285 -16.25 16.03 -6.22
CA ARG A 285 -17.33 15.83 -7.22
C ARG A 285 -16.99 14.68 -8.13
N ALA A 286 -18.00 13.84 -8.41
CA ALA A 286 -17.85 12.75 -9.36
C ALA A 286 -17.43 13.28 -10.73
N PHE A 287 -16.37 12.71 -11.29
CA PHE A 287 -15.93 13.00 -12.66
C PHE A 287 -16.90 12.39 -13.67
N ILE A 288 -17.15 11.09 -13.54
CA ILE A 288 -18.24 10.38 -14.21
C ILE A 288 -19.00 9.65 -13.10
N PRO A 289 -20.31 9.93 -12.91
CA PRO A 289 -21.10 9.23 -11.90
C PRO A 289 -21.10 7.72 -12.15
N ARG A 290 -21.08 6.94 -11.05
CA ARG A 290 -21.07 5.48 -11.15
C ARG A 290 -22.33 4.95 -11.84
N GLU A 291 -22.12 3.97 -12.70
CA GLU A 291 -23.17 3.18 -13.34
C GLU A 291 -22.94 1.71 -12.96
N PRO A 292 -23.99 0.99 -12.48
CA PRO A 292 -23.81 -0.41 -12.11
C PRO A 292 -23.22 -1.24 -13.25
N ASP A 293 -22.24 -2.09 -12.92
CA ASP A 293 -21.50 -2.96 -13.83
C ASP A 293 -20.66 -2.22 -14.90
N VAL A 294 -20.42 -0.93 -14.70
CA VAL A 294 -19.46 -0.17 -15.49
C VAL A 294 -18.22 0.11 -14.67
N GLU A 295 -17.11 -0.34 -15.19
CA GLU A 295 -15.78 -0.02 -14.71
C GLU A 295 -15.14 0.98 -15.66
N TYR A 296 -14.50 2.00 -15.10
CA TYR A 296 -13.65 2.91 -15.86
C TYR A 296 -12.41 3.30 -15.04
N ASP A 297 -11.35 3.61 -15.76
CA ASP A 297 -10.16 4.25 -15.24
C ASP A 297 -9.90 5.55 -15.99
N VAL A 298 -9.27 6.54 -15.33
CA VAL A 298 -9.00 7.84 -15.91
C VAL A 298 -7.62 8.34 -15.52
N SER A 299 -6.88 8.81 -16.52
CA SER A 299 -5.61 9.51 -16.35
C SER A 299 -5.79 10.98 -16.73
N PHE A 300 -5.31 11.87 -15.87
CA PHE A 300 -5.35 13.31 -16.09
C PHE A 300 -3.98 13.82 -16.50
N SER A 301 -3.96 14.70 -17.49
CA SER A 301 -2.75 15.35 -18.00
C SER A 301 -3.13 16.70 -18.64
N ARG A 302 -2.19 17.36 -19.28
CA ARG A 302 -2.43 18.61 -20.01
C ARG A 302 -1.43 18.81 -21.14
N PHE A 303 -1.81 19.60 -22.12
CA PHE A 303 -0.91 20.18 -23.10
C PHE A 303 -0.57 21.61 -22.65
N GLU A 304 0.65 21.80 -22.16
CA GLU A 304 1.10 23.10 -21.66
C GLU A 304 1.19 24.12 -22.78
N GLY A 305 0.59 25.31 -22.55
CA GLY A 305 0.65 26.42 -23.47
C GLY A 305 0.06 26.18 -24.86
N ALA A 306 -0.75 25.11 -25.04
CA ALA A 306 -1.28 24.72 -26.34
C ALA A 306 -2.59 25.44 -26.73
N GLY A 307 -3.20 26.21 -25.82
CA GLY A 307 -4.38 27.03 -26.08
C GLY A 307 -4.10 28.22 -26.98
N GLU A 308 -5.14 28.81 -27.59
CA GLU A 308 -5.04 29.93 -28.52
C GLU A 308 -4.36 31.18 -27.92
N HIS A 309 -4.43 31.31 -26.60
CA HIS A 309 -3.82 32.44 -25.85
C HIS A 309 -2.69 31.99 -24.91
N GLY A 310 -2.15 30.76 -25.14
CA GLY A 310 -1.07 30.18 -24.34
C GLY A 310 -1.51 29.55 -23.01
N GLU A 311 -2.83 29.33 -22.85
CA GLU A 311 -3.34 28.57 -21.70
C GLU A 311 -3.10 27.06 -21.89
N ASP A 312 -3.04 26.33 -20.77
CA ASP A 312 -2.94 24.89 -20.75
C ASP A 312 -4.29 24.25 -21.16
N ILE A 313 -4.25 23.25 -22.02
CA ILE A 313 -5.41 22.44 -22.38
C ILE A 313 -5.45 21.18 -21.51
N PRO A 314 -6.44 21.04 -20.60
CA PRO A 314 -6.57 19.83 -19.80
C PRO A 314 -6.97 18.63 -20.68
N LEU A 315 -6.43 17.47 -20.36
CA LEU A 315 -6.69 16.20 -21.02
C LEU A 315 -7.11 15.16 -19.97
N ALA A 316 -8.19 14.44 -20.24
CA ALA A 316 -8.56 13.25 -19.51
C ALA A 316 -8.64 12.08 -20.49
N VAL A 317 -7.91 10.99 -20.20
CA VAL A 317 -7.98 9.74 -20.97
C VAL A 317 -8.76 8.74 -20.15
N VAL A 318 -9.91 8.32 -20.67
CA VAL A 318 -10.83 7.40 -19.98
C VAL A 318 -10.83 6.05 -20.71
N TYR A 319 -10.63 4.99 -19.94
CA TYR A 319 -10.84 3.61 -20.38
C TYR A 319 -12.06 3.05 -19.67
N HIS A 320 -12.98 2.42 -20.38
CA HIS A 320 -14.20 1.89 -19.78
C HIS A 320 -14.72 0.63 -20.49
N ASN A 321 -15.53 -0.17 -19.79
CA ASN A 321 -16.16 -1.38 -20.32
C ASN A 321 -17.65 -1.20 -20.68
N ALA A 322 -18.19 0.02 -20.67
CA ALA A 322 -19.63 0.30 -20.89
C ALA A 322 -20.17 -0.22 -22.25
N LEU A 323 -19.32 -0.27 -23.27
CA LEU A 323 -19.69 -0.72 -24.61
C LEU A 323 -19.14 -2.12 -24.96
N ASN A 324 -18.11 -2.55 -24.25
CA ASN A 324 -17.43 -3.82 -24.46
C ASN A 324 -16.88 -4.35 -23.12
N PRO A 325 -17.26 -5.58 -22.69
CA PRO A 325 -16.79 -6.12 -21.41
C PRO A 325 -15.27 -6.41 -21.35
N ASN A 326 -14.54 -6.19 -22.42
CA ASN A 326 -13.09 -6.42 -22.51
C ASN A 326 -12.25 -5.14 -22.49
N PHE A 327 -12.74 -4.04 -21.97
CA PHE A 327 -12.02 -2.77 -21.91
C PHE A 327 -11.42 -2.35 -23.29
N GLU A 328 -12.04 -1.44 -23.97
CA GLU A 328 -11.48 -0.78 -25.15
C GLU A 328 -11.11 0.68 -24.84
#